data_47b46e6f83bbfdfa0802c00c96f826c7
#
_entry.id   47b46e6f83bbfdfa0802c00c96f826c7
#
_cell.length_a   1.000
_cell.length_b   1.000
_cell.length_c   1.000
_cell.angle_alpha   90.00
_cell.angle_beta   90.00
_cell.angle_gamma   90.00
#
_symmetry.space_group_name_H-M   'P 1'
#
loop_
_entity.id
_entity.type
_entity.pdbx_description
1 polymer ?
#
loop_
_entity_poly.entity_id
_entity_poly.type
_entity_poly.pdbx_seq_one_letter_code
_entity_poly.pdbx_strand_id
1 'polypeptide(L)'
;FFQAEDGIRDHCVTGVQTCALPIFMTPRGTFVINGTERVVVSQLVRSPGVYFERTVEKTSDKDIYTTKIIPSRGAWLEFEVDKKDFVGVRIDRKRKLSVTVFLKALGWTNDQILGEFGEYDSMKETLAKDTVSTQDEALLDIYRKMRPGEPPTKEAAQNLIENLYFNPKRYDLAKVGRFKLNKKLGIELDLSKNLLSIEDIVGAIRYLVALHKGETLIDLGKQVRVETDDIDHFGNRRLRTVGELIQNQVRVGLGRMERVVRERMTTQDVEAITPQTLINIRPITAAIKEFFGTSQLSQFMDQTNPISGLTHKRRLSALGPGGLSRDRAGFEVRDVHPSHYGRMCPIETPEGPNIGLIGSLATYARITPFGFVETPYRKVVKGKVTDQVDYLTADEEDEHIIAQANAPLTEDNHFAEARVLVRRRGGEVEYIPAEEVDYMDVSPRQMVSVATA
;
A
#
# COMPACT_ATOMS: atom_id res chain seq x y z
N PHE A 1 -18.61 25.77 21.95
CA PHE A 1 -18.51 27.19 21.59
C PHE A 1 -17.60 27.92 22.60
N PHE A 2 -17.86 27.75 23.91
CA PHE A 2 -17.07 28.37 24.99
C PHE A 2 -15.63 27.88 25.05
N GLN A 3 -15.38 26.62 24.78
CA GLN A 3 -14.00 26.07 24.74
C GLN A 3 -13.13 26.63 23.60
N ALA A 4 -13.70 26.98 22.46
CA ALA A 4 -12.97 27.61 21.37
C ALA A 4 -12.58 29.06 21.73
N GLU A 5 -13.43 29.78 22.47
CA GLU A 5 -13.11 31.13 22.95
C GLU A 5 -12.07 31.09 24.07
N ASP A 6 -12.13 30.13 24.97
CA ASP A 6 -11.14 29.96 26.03
C ASP A 6 -9.76 29.61 25.47
N GLY A 7 -9.70 28.75 24.45
CA GLY A 7 -8.47 28.45 23.72
C GLY A 7 -7.88 29.68 22.99
N ILE A 8 -8.72 30.55 22.47
CA ILE A 8 -8.29 31.80 21.84
C ILE A 8 -7.80 32.78 22.91
N ARG A 9 -8.45 32.87 24.07
CA ARG A 9 -8.06 33.72 25.20
C ARG A 9 -6.74 33.29 25.82
N ASP A 10 -6.53 32.00 26.03
CA ASP A 10 -5.27 31.45 26.55
C ASP A 10 -4.08 31.77 25.64
N HIS A 11 -4.28 31.74 24.33
CA HIS A 11 -3.27 32.16 23.38
C HIS A 11 -3.00 33.67 23.37
N CYS A 12 -3.98 34.49 23.66
CA CYS A 12 -3.80 35.93 23.82
C CYS A 12 -3.07 36.30 25.13
N VAL A 13 -3.30 35.50 26.20
CA VAL A 13 -2.69 35.73 27.52
C VAL A 13 -1.22 35.33 27.56
N THR A 14 -0.82 34.31 26.81
CA THR A 14 0.58 33.84 26.81
C THR A 14 1.53 34.63 25.88
N GLY A 15 1.03 35.65 25.20
CA GLY A 15 1.87 36.46 24.28
C GLY A 15 2.41 35.67 23.07
N VAL A 16 2.06 34.42 22.94
CA VAL A 16 2.33 33.62 21.75
C VAL A 16 1.39 34.11 20.67
N GLN A 17 1.84 35.06 19.87
CA GLN A 17 1.16 35.46 18.64
C GLN A 17 1.03 34.23 17.78
N THR A 18 -0.13 33.63 17.87
CA THR A 18 -0.44 32.41 17.16
C THR A 18 -0.73 32.72 15.72
N CYS A 19 0.29 32.64 14.93
CA CYS A 19 0.14 32.18 13.56
C CYS A 19 -0.24 30.68 13.52
N ALA A 20 -0.33 30.01 14.68
CA ALA A 20 -0.87 28.68 14.81
C ALA A 20 -2.39 28.78 14.81
N LEU A 21 -3.03 28.24 13.79
CA LEU A 21 -4.44 27.93 13.87
C LEU A 21 -4.64 27.01 15.07
N PRO A 22 -5.59 27.30 15.98
CA PRO A 22 -6.01 26.32 16.94
C PRO A 22 -6.68 25.16 16.18
N ILE A 23 -5.91 24.11 15.90
CA ILE A 23 -6.44 22.86 15.38
C ILE A 23 -6.81 22.03 16.59
N PHE A 24 -8.10 22.00 16.89
CA PHE A 24 -8.63 21.24 18.01
C PHE A 24 -9.29 19.96 17.53
N MET A 25 -8.85 18.81 18.04
CA MET A 25 -9.50 17.55 17.81
C MET A 25 -10.59 17.31 18.86
N THR A 26 -11.81 17.10 18.42
CA THR A 26 -12.93 16.81 19.31
C THR A 26 -12.89 15.37 19.84
N PRO A 27 -13.54 15.05 20.97
CA PRO A 27 -13.65 13.67 21.45
C PRO A 27 -14.34 12.72 20.45
N ARG A 28 -15.07 13.28 19.48
CA ARG A 28 -15.77 12.52 18.42
C ARG A 28 -14.91 12.26 17.18
N GLY A 29 -13.61 12.62 17.19
CA GLY A 29 -12.67 12.38 16.08
C GLY A 29 -12.80 13.37 14.92
N THR A 30 -13.46 14.50 15.09
CA THR A 30 -13.50 15.61 14.13
C THR A 30 -12.48 16.68 14.49
N PHE A 31 -12.22 17.60 13.57
CA PHE A 31 -11.27 18.69 13.76
C PHE A 31 -11.97 20.04 13.60
N VAL A 32 -11.77 20.94 14.56
CA VAL A 32 -12.25 22.33 14.45
C VAL A 32 -11.16 23.17 13.82
N ILE A 33 -11.46 23.72 12.64
CA ILE A 33 -10.54 24.54 11.83
C ILE A 33 -11.25 25.84 11.47
N ASN A 34 -10.72 26.97 11.88
CA ASN A 34 -11.33 28.30 11.64
C ASN A 34 -12.82 28.38 12.06
N GLY A 35 -13.17 27.73 13.17
CA GLY A 35 -14.55 27.71 13.67
C GLY A 35 -15.47 26.71 12.96
N THR A 36 -14.97 25.94 11.98
CA THR A 36 -15.75 24.92 11.26
C THR A 36 -15.30 23.53 11.63
N GLU A 37 -16.25 22.62 11.80
CA GLU A 37 -15.97 21.21 12.08
C GLU A 37 -15.68 20.45 10.79
N ARG A 38 -14.54 19.76 10.73
CA ARG A 38 -14.08 19.01 9.58
C ARG A 38 -13.83 17.56 9.93
N VAL A 39 -14.04 16.69 8.94
CA VAL A 39 -13.73 15.26 8.99
C VAL A 39 -12.62 14.97 8.02
N VAL A 40 -11.59 14.25 8.48
CA VAL A 40 -10.55 13.71 7.62
C VAL A 40 -10.96 12.32 7.19
N VAL A 41 -11.19 12.14 5.89
CA VAL A 41 -11.64 10.89 5.29
C VAL A 41 -10.44 9.96 5.10
N SER A 42 -10.59 8.69 5.48
CA SER A 42 -9.56 7.66 5.26
C SER A 42 -9.35 7.41 3.76
N GLN A 43 -8.11 7.23 3.36
CA GLN A 43 -7.73 7.05 1.97
C GLN A 43 -7.44 5.58 1.66
N LEU A 44 -8.05 5.05 0.60
CA LEU A 44 -7.79 3.71 0.09
C LEU A 44 -6.64 3.79 -0.93
N VAL A 45 -5.54 3.09 -0.65
CA VAL A 45 -4.33 3.11 -1.48
C VAL A 45 -3.83 1.69 -1.73
N ARG A 46 -3.05 1.50 -2.80
CA ARG A 46 -2.31 0.26 -2.98
C ARG A 46 -1.30 0.11 -1.86
N SER A 47 -1.25 -1.07 -1.22
CA SER A 47 -0.27 -1.39 -0.19
C SER A 47 1.17 -1.31 -0.76
N PRO A 48 2.16 -0.84 0.00
CA PRO A 48 3.54 -1.10 -0.36
C PRO A 48 3.81 -2.61 -0.35
N GLY A 49 4.71 -3.07 -1.22
CA GLY A 49 5.03 -4.49 -1.38
C GLY A 49 5.50 -4.81 -2.79
N VAL A 50 5.47 -6.10 -3.16
CA VAL A 50 5.79 -6.59 -4.50
C VAL A 50 4.53 -7.11 -5.18
N TYR A 51 4.38 -6.80 -6.47
CA TYR A 51 3.22 -7.15 -7.29
C TYR A 51 3.65 -7.75 -8.60
N PHE A 52 2.94 -8.79 -9.04
CA PHE A 52 3.17 -9.50 -10.29
C PHE A 52 1.93 -9.39 -11.16
N GLU A 53 2.07 -8.76 -12.31
CA GLU A 53 0.98 -8.49 -13.24
C GLU A 53 1.25 -9.18 -14.59
N ARG A 54 0.20 -9.65 -15.22
CA ARG A 54 0.21 -10.16 -16.59
C ARG A 54 -0.60 -9.20 -17.46
N THR A 55 -0.02 -8.73 -18.54
CA THR A 55 -0.70 -7.88 -19.52
C THR A 55 -0.50 -8.45 -20.93
N VAL A 56 -1.57 -8.45 -21.72
CA VAL A 56 -1.50 -8.87 -23.12
C VAL A 56 -1.10 -7.66 -23.98
N GLU A 57 -0.07 -7.80 -24.77
CA GLU A 57 0.34 -6.73 -25.71
C GLU A 57 -0.64 -6.63 -26.87
N LYS A 58 -1.21 -5.44 -27.07
CA LYS A 58 -2.25 -5.19 -28.10
C LYS A 58 -1.80 -5.45 -29.54
N THR A 59 -0.49 -5.50 -29.81
CA THR A 59 0.06 -5.63 -31.17
C THR A 59 0.50 -7.05 -31.53
N SER A 60 0.83 -7.89 -30.56
CA SER A 60 1.40 -9.23 -30.78
C SER A 60 0.67 -10.37 -30.08
N ASP A 61 -0.39 -10.07 -29.33
CA ASP A 61 -1.14 -11.01 -28.47
C ASP A 61 -0.25 -11.87 -27.54
N LYS A 62 0.99 -11.42 -27.31
CA LYS A 62 1.90 -12.07 -26.37
C LYS A 62 1.73 -11.52 -24.97
N ASP A 63 1.86 -12.41 -24.00
CA ASP A 63 1.85 -12.04 -22.59
C ASP A 63 3.13 -11.32 -22.21
N ILE A 64 2.98 -10.20 -21.54
CA ILE A 64 4.07 -9.46 -20.90
C ILE A 64 3.88 -9.60 -19.40
N TYR A 65 4.89 -10.09 -18.73
CA TYR A 65 4.90 -10.22 -17.28
C TYR A 65 5.69 -9.08 -16.66
N THR A 66 5.10 -8.41 -15.69
CA THR A 66 5.72 -7.28 -14.99
C THR A 66 5.70 -7.49 -13.50
N THR A 67 6.77 -7.07 -12.84
CA THR A 67 6.87 -7.03 -11.38
C THR A 67 7.12 -5.60 -10.94
N LYS A 68 6.42 -5.16 -9.91
CA LYS A 68 6.58 -3.82 -9.35
C LYS A 68 6.85 -3.91 -7.86
N ILE A 69 7.99 -3.43 -7.41
CA ILE A 69 8.28 -3.23 -5.99
C ILE A 69 7.92 -1.78 -5.65
N ILE A 70 6.89 -1.62 -4.85
CA ILE A 70 6.31 -0.33 -4.46
C ILE A 70 6.65 -0.07 -2.99
N PRO A 71 7.50 0.92 -2.68
CA PRO A 71 7.76 1.32 -1.30
C PRO A 71 6.64 2.22 -0.75
N SER A 72 6.58 2.39 0.55
CA SER A 72 5.78 3.43 1.20
C SER A 72 6.32 4.83 0.88
N ARG A 73 7.65 4.95 0.76
CA ARG A 73 8.36 6.16 0.37
C ARG A 73 9.64 5.79 -0.38
N GLY A 74 9.84 6.35 -1.57
CA GLY A 74 11.04 6.12 -2.38
C GLY A 74 10.73 5.83 -3.85
N ALA A 75 11.77 5.44 -4.58
CA ALA A 75 11.68 5.12 -5.99
C ALA A 75 11.10 3.72 -6.22
N TRP A 76 10.24 3.59 -7.22
CA TRP A 76 9.72 2.29 -7.66
C TRP A 76 10.81 1.52 -8.40
N LEU A 77 10.79 0.20 -8.23
CA LEU A 77 11.63 -0.72 -8.98
C LEU A 77 10.71 -1.68 -9.74
N GLU A 78 10.81 -1.67 -11.06
CA GLU A 78 9.95 -2.47 -11.93
C GLU A 78 10.80 -3.42 -12.76
N PHE A 79 10.39 -4.68 -12.88
CA PHE A 79 10.98 -5.67 -13.78
C PHE A 79 9.94 -6.09 -14.80
N GLU A 80 10.38 -6.39 -16.01
CA GLU A 80 9.50 -6.72 -17.12
C GLU A 80 10.15 -7.77 -18.01
N VAL A 81 9.44 -8.85 -18.34
CA VAL A 81 9.82 -9.80 -19.38
C VAL A 81 9.09 -9.40 -20.65
N ASP A 82 9.86 -8.99 -21.67
CA ASP A 82 9.35 -8.49 -22.92
C ASP A 82 8.97 -9.65 -23.88
N LYS A 83 8.21 -9.37 -24.93
CA LYS A 83 7.85 -10.27 -26.03
C LYS A 83 9.03 -11.01 -26.71
N LYS A 84 10.25 -10.52 -26.53
CA LYS A 84 11.51 -11.09 -27.02
C LYS A 84 12.27 -11.87 -25.94
N ASP A 85 11.59 -12.26 -24.88
CA ASP A 85 12.16 -12.95 -23.71
C ASP A 85 13.32 -12.19 -23.05
N PHE A 86 13.36 -10.86 -23.26
CA PHE A 86 14.34 -9.99 -22.65
C PHE A 86 13.84 -9.49 -21.30
N VAL A 87 14.62 -9.76 -20.25
CA VAL A 87 14.32 -9.32 -18.87
C VAL A 87 14.92 -7.94 -18.63
N GLY A 88 14.07 -6.95 -18.50
CA GLY A 88 14.45 -5.57 -18.27
C GLY A 88 14.07 -5.06 -16.90
N VAL A 89 14.76 -4.01 -16.44
CA VAL A 89 14.48 -3.27 -15.23
C VAL A 89 14.22 -1.80 -15.55
N ARG A 90 13.24 -1.20 -14.89
CA ARG A 90 12.98 0.24 -14.89
C ARG A 90 13.19 0.79 -13.48
N ILE A 91 14.10 1.72 -13.37
CA ILE A 91 14.42 2.43 -12.13
C ILE A 91 13.63 3.73 -12.10
N ASP A 92 12.76 3.91 -11.10
CA ASP A 92 11.96 5.13 -10.93
C ASP A 92 11.18 5.54 -12.20
N ARG A 93 10.55 4.55 -12.86
CA ARG A 93 9.74 4.72 -14.09
C ARG A 93 10.50 5.31 -15.28
N LYS A 94 11.83 5.28 -15.27
CA LYS A 94 12.68 5.75 -16.38
C LYS A 94 12.86 4.69 -17.47
N ARG A 95 13.85 4.89 -18.35
CA ARG A 95 14.12 4.00 -19.48
C ARG A 95 14.45 2.59 -19.01
N LYS A 96 14.02 1.60 -19.79
CA LYS A 96 14.29 0.18 -19.57
C LYS A 96 15.81 -0.11 -19.71
N LEU A 97 16.34 -0.85 -18.77
CA LEU A 97 17.72 -1.34 -18.71
C LEU A 97 17.70 -2.88 -18.69
N SER A 98 18.82 -3.53 -19.00
CA SER A 98 18.98 -4.97 -18.76
C SER A 98 18.98 -5.27 -17.26
N VAL A 99 18.27 -6.30 -16.83
CA VAL A 99 18.29 -6.75 -15.43
C VAL A 99 19.66 -7.29 -15.03
N THR A 100 20.39 -7.91 -15.95
CA THR A 100 21.73 -8.45 -15.70
C THR A 100 22.75 -7.33 -15.47
N VAL A 101 22.64 -6.19 -16.19
CA VAL A 101 23.43 -4.98 -15.93
C VAL A 101 23.12 -4.43 -14.54
N PHE A 102 21.84 -4.45 -14.13
CA PHE A 102 21.45 -4.00 -12.80
C PHE A 102 22.02 -4.92 -11.70
N LEU A 103 21.96 -6.24 -11.86
CA LEU A 103 22.57 -7.20 -10.93
C LEU A 103 24.09 -7.04 -10.83
N LYS A 104 24.78 -6.83 -11.97
CA LYS A 104 26.23 -6.53 -11.99
C LYS A 104 26.56 -5.25 -11.24
N ALA A 105 25.75 -4.20 -11.38
CA ALA A 105 25.91 -2.96 -10.61
C ALA A 105 25.75 -3.16 -9.10
N LEU A 106 24.93 -4.14 -8.68
CA LEU A 106 24.79 -4.55 -7.27
C LEU A 106 25.94 -5.47 -6.79
N GLY A 107 26.91 -5.80 -7.67
CA GLY A 107 28.08 -6.59 -7.33
C GLY A 107 28.02 -8.07 -7.71
N TRP A 108 27.01 -8.50 -8.47
CA TRP A 108 26.90 -9.89 -8.93
C TRP A 108 27.81 -10.15 -10.13
N THR A 109 28.46 -11.32 -10.12
CA THR A 109 29.25 -11.81 -11.27
C THR A 109 28.36 -12.59 -12.25
N ASN A 110 28.87 -12.78 -13.48
CA ASN A 110 28.18 -13.60 -14.47
C ASN A 110 27.93 -15.03 -13.97
N ASP A 111 28.88 -15.60 -13.27
CA ASP A 111 28.80 -16.98 -12.75
C ASP A 111 27.72 -17.07 -11.66
N GLN A 112 27.60 -16.06 -10.80
CA GLN A 112 26.53 -15.99 -9.79
C GLN A 112 25.16 -15.84 -10.42
N ILE A 113 25.05 -15.00 -11.47
CA ILE A 113 23.79 -14.83 -12.25
C ILE A 113 23.39 -16.14 -12.92
N LEU A 114 24.34 -16.84 -13.53
CA LEU A 114 24.09 -18.15 -14.17
C LEU A 114 23.81 -19.24 -13.14
N GLY A 115 24.47 -19.22 -11.98
CA GLY A 115 24.20 -20.15 -10.89
C GLY A 115 22.77 -20.04 -10.35
N GLU A 116 22.26 -18.83 -10.19
CA GLU A 116 20.92 -18.57 -9.64
C GLU A 116 19.80 -18.68 -10.68
N PHE A 117 20.06 -18.19 -11.91
CA PHE A 117 19.05 -18.06 -12.95
C PHE A 117 19.31 -18.94 -14.19
N GLY A 118 20.30 -19.82 -14.16
CA GLY A 118 20.72 -20.63 -15.32
C GLY A 118 19.68 -21.63 -15.83
N GLU A 119 18.60 -21.85 -15.11
CA GLU A 119 17.46 -22.66 -15.56
C GLU A 119 16.48 -21.91 -16.47
N TYR A 120 16.60 -20.58 -16.55
CA TYR A 120 15.68 -19.71 -17.28
C TYR A 120 16.33 -19.16 -18.56
N ASP A 121 15.78 -19.56 -19.70
CA ASP A 121 16.33 -19.17 -21.02
C ASP A 121 16.25 -17.66 -21.26
N SER A 122 15.21 -17.00 -20.75
CA SER A 122 15.06 -15.54 -20.82
C SER A 122 16.23 -14.79 -20.14
N MET A 123 16.76 -15.32 -19.04
CA MET A 123 17.93 -14.74 -18.36
C MET A 123 19.23 -15.01 -19.14
N LYS A 124 19.41 -16.20 -19.72
CA LYS A 124 20.56 -16.52 -20.55
C LYS A 124 20.61 -15.62 -21.79
N GLU A 125 19.47 -15.45 -22.48
CA GLU A 125 19.39 -14.57 -23.65
C GLU A 125 19.64 -13.10 -23.27
N THR A 126 19.16 -12.67 -22.12
CA THR A 126 19.40 -11.32 -21.62
C THR A 126 20.90 -11.11 -21.33
N LEU A 127 21.55 -12.08 -20.68
CA LEU A 127 22.99 -12.02 -20.38
C LEU A 127 23.84 -12.04 -21.66
N ALA A 128 23.44 -12.82 -22.67
CA ALA A 128 24.14 -12.89 -23.96
C ALA A 128 24.07 -11.57 -24.74
N LYS A 129 23.04 -10.76 -24.55
CA LYS A 129 22.86 -9.44 -25.17
C LYS A 129 23.57 -8.30 -24.42
N ASP A 130 24.16 -8.58 -23.25
CA ASP A 130 24.85 -7.57 -22.47
C ASP A 130 26.17 -7.14 -23.12
N THR A 131 26.41 -5.83 -23.11
CA THR A 131 27.65 -5.21 -23.58
C THR A 131 28.63 -4.89 -22.44
N VAL A 132 28.21 -5.14 -21.18
CA VAL A 132 28.92 -4.73 -19.98
C VAL A 132 29.40 -5.96 -19.21
N SER A 133 30.68 -6.00 -18.85
CA SER A 133 31.28 -7.14 -18.14
C SER A 133 31.58 -6.88 -16.67
N THR A 134 31.90 -5.65 -16.32
CA THR A 134 32.37 -5.29 -15.00
C THR A 134 31.32 -4.49 -14.21
N GLN A 135 31.42 -4.49 -12.87
CA GLN A 135 30.56 -3.71 -11.99
C GLN A 135 30.64 -2.22 -12.28
N ASP A 136 31.84 -1.71 -12.50
CA ASP A 136 32.06 -0.29 -12.73
C ASP A 136 31.43 0.20 -14.02
N GLU A 137 31.56 -0.59 -15.11
CA GLU A 137 30.88 -0.30 -16.38
C GLU A 137 29.36 -0.33 -16.23
N ALA A 138 28.83 -1.28 -15.46
CA ALA A 138 27.40 -1.39 -15.20
C ALA A 138 26.86 -0.16 -14.45
N LEU A 139 27.57 0.30 -13.42
CA LEU A 139 27.24 1.50 -12.66
C LEU A 139 27.23 2.75 -13.56
N LEU A 140 28.25 2.88 -14.42
CA LEU A 140 28.35 4.02 -15.35
C LEU A 140 27.27 3.99 -16.43
N ASP A 141 26.90 2.81 -16.95
CA ASP A 141 25.81 2.68 -17.93
C ASP A 141 24.45 3.08 -17.33
N ILE A 142 24.16 2.62 -16.12
CA ILE A 142 22.95 3.02 -15.36
C ILE A 142 22.94 4.53 -15.15
N TYR A 143 24.06 5.11 -14.71
CA TYR A 143 24.14 6.56 -14.44
C TYR A 143 23.89 7.39 -15.69
N ARG A 144 24.52 7.04 -16.84
CA ARG A 144 24.30 7.74 -18.13
C ARG A 144 22.84 7.74 -18.55
N LYS A 145 22.13 6.60 -18.34
CA LYS A 145 20.72 6.47 -18.70
C LYS A 145 19.79 7.18 -17.73
N MET A 146 20.18 7.25 -16.44
CA MET A 146 19.40 7.92 -15.40
C MET A 146 19.57 9.44 -15.39
N ARG A 147 20.77 9.93 -15.72
CA ARG A 147 21.13 11.36 -15.73
C ARG A 147 21.87 11.73 -17.02
N PRO A 148 21.16 11.80 -18.14
CA PRO A 148 21.79 12.21 -19.41
C PRO A 148 22.27 13.64 -19.28
N GLY A 149 23.54 13.87 -19.69
CA GLY A 149 24.17 15.20 -19.66
C GLY A 149 25.10 15.48 -18.46
N GLU A 150 25.08 14.66 -17.42
CA GLU A 150 26.07 14.76 -16.35
C GLU A 150 27.27 13.84 -16.62
N PRO A 151 28.52 14.26 -16.31
CA PRO A 151 29.69 13.40 -16.46
C PRO A 151 29.59 12.20 -15.51
N PRO A 152 29.67 10.96 -16.02
CA PRO A 152 29.53 9.77 -15.20
C PRO A 152 30.83 9.50 -14.43
N THR A 153 30.76 9.54 -13.10
CA THR A 153 31.84 9.09 -12.22
C THR A 153 31.38 7.84 -11.44
N LYS A 154 32.31 6.97 -11.12
CA LYS A 154 32.00 5.74 -10.36
C LYS A 154 31.34 6.05 -9.04
N GLU A 155 31.87 7.01 -8.29
CA GLU A 155 31.34 7.41 -7.00
C GLU A 155 29.93 7.98 -7.09
N ALA A 156 29.65 8.83 -8.10
CA ALA A 156 28.32 9.40 -8.30
C ALA A 156 27.30 8.32 -8.72
N ALA A 157 27.72 7.33 -9.50
CA ALA A 157 26.88 6.22 -9.93
C ALA A 157 26.53 5.28 -8.75
N GLN A 158 27.50 4.94 -7.93
CA GLN A 158 27.29 4.14 -6.73
C GLN A 158 26.38 4.85 -5.73
N ASN A 159 26.68 6.12 -5.44
CA ASN A 159 25.85 6.97 -4.58
C ASN A 159 24.42 7.13 -5.09
N LEU A 160 24.20 7.11 -6.42
CA LEU A 160 22.86 7.19 -6.99
C LEU A 160 22.03 5.97 -6.60
N ILE A 161 22.53 4.76 -6.84
CA ILE A 161 21.82 3.50 -6.55
C ILE A 161 21.62 3.34 -5.04
N GLU A 162 22.67 3.61 -4.25
CA GLU A 162 22.61 3.56 -2.80
C GLU A 162 21.54 4.51 -2.23
N ASN A 163 21.50 5.74 -2.71
CA ASN A 163 20.49 6.71 -2.30
C ASN A 163 19.07 6.36 -2.74
N LEU A 164 18.89 5.63 -3.83
CA LEU A 164 17.56 5.27 -4.32
C LEU A 164 16.91 4.16 -3.49
N TYR A 165 17.67 3.12 -3.08
CA TYR A 165 17.10 1.90 -2.50
C TYR A 165 17.63 1.53 -1.11
N PHE A 166 18.85 1.95 -0.76
CA PHE A 166 19.54 1.51 0.45
C PHE A 166 19.73 2.61 1.50
N ASN A 167 19.27 3.84 1.22
CA ASN A 167 19.37 4.96 2.15
C ASN A 167 18.07 5.14 2.95
N PRO A 168 18.09 4.99 4.30
CA PRO A 168 16.89 5.08 5.15
C PRO A 168 16.22 6.46 5.13
N LYS A 169 16.95 7.50 4.75
CA LYS A 169 16.38 8.85 4.60
C LYS A 169 15.51 9.00 3.35
N ARG A 170 15.75 8.19 2.32
CA ARG A 170 15.09 8.30 1.02
C ARG A 170 14.17 7.16 0.68
N TYR A 171 14.43 5.96 1.17
CA TYR A 171 13.67 4.75 0.90
C TYR A 171 13.11 4.15 2.18
N ASP A 172 11.87 3.71 2.15
CA ASP A 172 11.19 3.11 3.28
C ASP A 172 10.05 2.21 2.78
N LEU A 173 10.14 0.91 3.03
CA LEU A 173 9.06 -0.05 2.76
C LEU A 173 7.94 0.07 3.80
N ALA A 174 8.23 0.61 4.96
CA ALA A 174 7.45 0.49 6.18
C ALA A 174 7.25 -0.98 6.62
N LYS A 175 6.72 -1.20 7.81
CA LYS A 175 6.43 -2.56 8.32
C LYS A 175 5.46 -3.33 7.42
N VAL A 176 4.50 -2.61 6.83
CA VAL A 176 3.50 -3.18 5.92
C VAL A 176 4.13 -3.72 4.65
N GLY A 177 5.01 -2.94 4.01
CA GLY A 177 5.69 -3.36 2.79
C GLY A 177 6.61 -4.55 3.05
N ARG A 178 7.34 -4.57 4.18
CA ARG A 178 8.16 -5.71 4.59
C ARG A 178 7.31 -6.96 4.83
N PHE A 179 6.18 -6.82 5.52
CA PHE A 179 5.24 -7.93 5.75
C PHE A 179 4.74 -8.54 4.43
N LYS A 180 4.29 -7.69 3.48
CA LYS A 180 3.78 -8.15 2.17
C LYS A 180 4.89 -8.79 1.32
N LEU A 181 6.10 -8.22 1.32
CA LEU A 181 7.26 -8.79 0.64
C LEU A 181 7.62 -10.17 1.19
N ASN A 182 7.73 -10.29 2.51
CA ASN A 182 8.04 -11.55 3.18
C ASN A 182 6.99 -12.63 2.87
N LYS A 183 5.68 -12.26 2.97
CA LYS A 183 4.57 -13.19 2.68
C LYS A 183 4.60 -13.66 1.22
N LYS A 184 4.81 -12.74 0.25
CA LYS A 184 4.75 -13.05 -1.19
C LYS A 184 5.97 -13.81 -1.68
N LEU A 185 7.17 -13.45 -1.21
CA LEU A 185 8.43 -14.08 -1.63
C LEU A 185 8.88 -15.23 -0.72
N GLY A 186 8.15 -15.53 0.36
CA GLY A 186 8.53 -16.57 1.31
C GLY A 186 9.81 -16.27 2.11
N ILE A 187 10.21 -14.99 2.17
CA ILE A 187 11.44 -14.55 2.86
C ILE A 187 11.10 -14.25 4.33
N GLU A 188 11.97 -14.65 5.25
CA GLU A 188 11.79 -14.38 6.69
C GLU A 188 12.76 -13.29 7.16
N LEU A 189 12.52 -12.04 6.78
CA LEU A 189 13.25 -10.91 7.30
C LEU A 189 12.46 -10.21 8.41
N ASP A 190 13.18 -9.66 9.39
CA ASP A 190 12.57 -8.90 10.49
C ASP A 190 11.79 -7.70 9.94
N LEU A 191 10.58 -7.46 10.49
CA LEU A 191 9.69 -6.35 10.12
C LEU A 191 10.30 -4.96 10.40
N SER A 192 11.38 -4.89 11.20
CA SER A 192 12.14 -3.64 11.42
C SER A 192 13.05 -3.27 10.25
N LYS A 193 13.36 -4.21 9.34
CA LYS A 193 14.17 -3.96 8.14
C LYS A 193 13.32 -3.26 7.06
N ASN A 194 13.29 -1.94 7.10
CA ASN A 194 12.48 -1.12 6.22
C ASN A 194 13.12 -0.84 4.85
N LEU A 195 14.38 -1.20 4.65
CA LEU A 195 15.11 -1.01 3.40
C LEU A 195 14.97 -2.23 2.49
N LEU A 196 15.09 -2.01 1.20
CA LEU A 196 15.16 -3.09 0.24
C LEU A 196 16.48 -3.86 0.44
N SER A 197 16.43 -5.20 0.36
CA SER A 197 17.61 -6.06 0.40
C SER A 197 17.91 -6.64 -0.99
N ILE A 198 19.11 -7.15 -1.19
CA ILE A 198 19.47 -7.84 -2.43
C ILE A 198 18.63 -9.12 -2.57
N GLU A 199 18.36 -9.81 -1.48
CA GLU A 199 17.52 -11.02 -1.44
C GLU A 199 16.10 -10.72 -1.95
N ASP A 200 15.52 -9.57 -1.59
CA ASP A 200 14.21 -9.14 -2.08
C ASP A 200 14.21 -8.95 -3.61
N ILE A 201 15.28 -8.33 -4.12
CA ILE A 201 15.44 -8.08 -5.55
C ILE A 201 15.58 -9.40 -6.34
N VAL A 202 16.46 -10.26 -5.87
CA VAL A 202 16.71 -11.58 -6.48
C VAL A 202 15.46 -12.44 -6.41
N GLY A 203 14.80 -12.51 -5.27
CA GLY A 203 13.54 -13.24 -5.09
C GLY A 203 12.44 -12.74 -6.03
N ALA A 204 12.31 -11.41 -6.20
CA ALA A 204 11.33 -10.82 -7.11
C ALA A 204 11.63 -11.16 -8.58
N ILE A 205 12.91 -11.13 -8.99
CA ILE A 205 13.31 -11.52 -10.35
C ILE A 205 13.04 -13.01 -10.58
N ARG A 206 13.41 -13.88 -9.62
CA ARG A 206 13.19 -15.33 -9.72
C ARG A 206 11.72 -15.66 -9.84
N TYR A 207 10.88 -15.03 -9.04
CA TYR A 207 9.43 -15.19 -9.11
C TYR A 207 8.89 -14.75 -10.50
N LEU A 208 9.37 -13.62 -11.03
CA LEU A 208 8.95 -13.12 -12.34
C LEU A 208 9.30 -14.07 -13.48
N VAL A 209 10.54 -14.57 -13.51
CA VAL A 209 10.98 -15.48 -14.59
C VAL A 209 10.33 -16.87 -14.47
N ALA A 210 10.04 -17.32 -13.25
CA ALA A 210 9.25 -18.53 -13.01
C ALA A 210 7.80 -18.37 -13.47
N LEU A 211 7.18 -17.23 -13.20
CA LEU A 211 5.83 -16.88 -13.66
C LEU A 211 5.79 -16.86 -15.21
N HIS A 212 6.81 -16.29 -15.86
CA HIS A 212 6.93 -16.29 -17.32
C HIS A 212 7.10 -17.70 -17.90
N LYS A 213 7.84 -18.58 -17.22
CA LYS A 213 8.01 -19.99 -17.61
C LYS A 213 6.74 -20.84 -17.41
N GLY A 214 5.78 -20.32 -16.63
CA GLY A 214 4.54 -21.02 -16.29
C GLY A 214 4.69 -22.02 -15.13
N GLU A 215 5.69 -21.82 -14.27
CA GLU A 215 5.87 -22.60 -13.06
C GLU A 215 4.78 -22.21 -12.04
N THR A 216 4.22 -23.19 -11.35
CA THR A 216 3.18 -22.97 -10.32
C THR A 216 3.73 -22.92 -8.90
N LEU A 217 4.93 -23.47 -8.69
CA LEU A 217 5.62 -23.52 -7.40
C LEU A 217 7.11 -23.25 -7.60
N ILE A 218 7.68 -22.42 -6.75
CA ILE A 218 9.12 -22.15 -6.69
C ILE A 218 9.63 -22.32 -5.27
N ASP A 219 10.90 -22.65 -5.14
CA ASP A 219 11.60 -22.68 -3.86
C ASP A 219 12.45 -21.42 -3.70
N LEU A 220 12.08 -20.57 -2.74
CA LEU A 220 12.80 -19.36 -2.32
C LEU A 220 13.27 -19.49 -0.85
N GLY A 221 13.56 -20.73 -0.39
CA GLY A 221 13.74 -21.09 1.00
C GLY A 221 12.47 -21.66 1.63
N LYS A 222 11.32 -21.41 1.01
CA LYS A 222 10.02 -22.05 1.23
C LYS A 222 9.35 -22.27 -0.13
N GLN A 223 8.48 -23.25 -0.20
CA GLN A 223 7.65 -23.45 -1.37
C GLN A 223 6.64 -22.31 -1.47
N VAL A 224 6.76 -21.50 -2.52
CA VAL A 224 5.90 -20.36 -2.81
C VAL A 224 5.09 -20.64 -4.05
N ARG A 225 3.78 -20.43 -3.97
CA ARG A 225 2.89 -20.53 -5.13
C ARG A 225 3.07 -19.30 -6.03
N VAL A 226 3.29 -19.56 -7.31
CA VAL A 226 3.49 -18.52 -8.33
C VAL A 226 2.17 -18.20 -9.01
N GLU A 227 1.69 -16.98 -8.81
CA GLU A 227 0.45 -16.49 -9.41
C GLU A 227 0.49 -14.96 -9.58
N THR A 228 -0.30 -14.46 -10.52
CA THR A 228 -0.48 -13.02 -10.73
C THR A 228 -1.31 -12.42 -9.60
N ASP A 229 -1.04 -11.17 -9.27
CA ASP A 229 -1.77 -10.44 -8.23
C ASP A 229 -2.94 -9.67 -8.82
N ASP A 230 -4.05 -9.68 -8.11
CA ASP A 230 -5.17 -8.78 -8.34
C ASP A 230 -4.96 -7.47 -7.57
N ILE A 231 -4.92 -6.37 -8.31
CA ILE A 231 -4.65 -5.03 -7.76
C ILE A 231 -5.83 -4.53 -6.92
N ASP A 232 -7.06 -4.91 -7.28
CA ASP A 232 -8.28 -4.41 -6.65
C ASP A 232 -8.71 -5.24 -5.44
N HIS A 233 -8.04 -6.36 -5.20
CA HIS A 233 -8.25 -7.18 -4.02
C HIS A 233 -7.90 -6.43 -2.72
N PHE A 234 -8.75 -6.52 -1.67
CA PHE A 234 -8.52 -5.83 -0.38
C PHE A 234 -7.29 -6.33 0.39
N GLY A 235 -6.74 -7.46 0.04
CA GLY A 235 -5.42 -7.90 0.48
C GLY A 235 -4.28 -7.05 -0.09
N ASN A 236 -4.49 -6.38 -1.22
CA ASN A 236 -3.53 -5.52 -1.91
C ASN A 236 -3.84 -4.02 -1.77
N ARG A 237 -5.03 -3.68 -1.32
CA ARG A 237 -5.46 -2.32 -1.02
C ARG A 237 -5.60 -2.14 0.49
N ARG A 238 -5.00 -1.08 1.01
CA ARG A 238 -5.06 -0.75 2.43
C ARG A 238 -5.60 0.66 2.66
N LEU A 239 -5.96 0.94 3.89
CA LEU A 239 -6.41 2.26 4.31
C LEU A 239 -5.27 3.04 4.96
N ARG A 240 -5.08 4.27 4.51
CA ARG A 240 -4.38 5.31 5.28
C ARG A 240 -5.39 5.99 6.17
N THR A 241 -5.29 5.74 7.46
CA THR A 241 -6.16 6.37 8.46
C THR A 241 -5.74 7.81 8.73
N VAL A 242 -6.58 8.54 9.45
CA VAL A 242 -6.36 9.95 9.81
C VAL A 242 -4.97 10.20 10.42
N GLY A 243 -4.55 9.33 11.36
CA GLY A 243 -3.24 9.45 12.01
C GLY A 243 -2.07 9.39 11.03
N GLU A 244 -2.11 8.46 10.07
CA GLU A 244 -1.07 8.31 9.05
C GLU A 244 -1.04 9.52 8.09
N LEU A 245 -2.21 10.03 7.70
CA LEU A 245 -2.31 11.21 6.84
C LEU A 245 -1.69 12.45 7.50
N ILE A 246 -1.99 12.68 8.77
CA ILE A 246 -1.42 13.80 9.54
C ILE A 246 0.09 13.58 9.76
N GLN A 247 0.52 12.37 10.12
CA GLN A 247 1.94 12.03 10.29
C GLN A 247 2.74 12.35 9.03
N ASN A 248 2.22 12.06 7.85
CA ASN A 248 2.89 12.37 6.60
C ASN A 248 3.07 13.88 6.40
N GLN A 249 2.09 14.71 6.79
CA GLN A 249 2.21 16.16 6.72
C GLN A 249 3.22 16.72 7.73
N VAL A 250 3.21 16.21 8.95
CA VAL A 250 4.23 16.56 9.96
C VAL A 250 5.63 16.21 9.46
N ARG A 251 5.80 15.03 8.86
CA ARG A 251 7.09 14.62 8.26
C ARG A 251 7.55 15.57 7.15
N VAL A 252 6.66 16.01 6.28
CA VAL A 252 6.97 17.00 5.24
C VAL A 252 7.40 18.32 5.88
N GLY A 253 6.68 18.80 6.87
CA GLY A 253 7.01 20.01 7.63
C GLY A 253 8.37 19.92 8.32
N LEU A 254 8.66 18.78 8.97
CA LEU A 254 9.95 18.52 9.62
C LEU A 254 11.10 18.47 8.61
N GLY A 255 10.92 17.85 7.45
CA GLY A 255 11.94 17.82 6.40
C GLY A 255 12.25 19.21 5.82
N ARG A 256 11.23 20.07 5.67
CA ARG A 256 11.41 21.48 5.29
C ARG A 256 12.18 22.24 6.38
N MET A 257 11.85 22.01 7.64
CA MET A 257 12.52 22.63 8.78
C MET A 257 13.99 22.16 8.88
N GLU A 258 14.25 20.86 8.75
CA GLU A 258 15.62 20.31 8.75
C GLU A 258 16.50 20.98 7.71
N ARG A 259 15.98 21.20 6.49
CA ARG A 259 16.73 21.89 5.42
C ARG A 259 17.12 23.31 5.83
N VAL A 260 16.16 24.07 6.36
CA VAL A 260 16.41 25.45 6.82
C VAL A 260 17.41 25.50 7.99
N VAL A 261 17.29 24.56 8.94
CA VAL A 261 18.24 24.47 10.06
C VAL A 261 19.64 24.17 9.55
N ARG A 262 19.78 23.21 8.64
CA ARG A 262 21.09 22.86 8.04
C ARG A 262 21.71 24.04 7.29
N GLU A 263 20.93 24.79 6.52
CA GLU A 263 21.37 25.98 5.83
C GLU A 263 21.83 27.05 6.81
N ARG A 264 21.08 27.32 7.89
CA ARG A 264 21.46 28.29 8.92
C ARG A 264 22.73 27.89 9.67
N MET A 265 22.91 26.57 9.97
CA MET A 265 24.13 26.07 10.61
C MET A 265 25.38 26.28 9.77
N THR A 266 25.27 26.38 8.44
CA THR A 266 26.41 26.60 7.55
C THR A 266 26.70 28.11 7.32
N THR A 267 25.69 28.98 7.53
CA THR A 267 25.78 30.40 7.20
C THR A 267 25.95 31.33 8.41
N GLN A 268 25.62 30.87 9.62
CA GLN A 268 25.69 31.70 10.85
C GLN A 268 26.99 31.43 11.64
N ASP A 269 27.43 32.41 12.38
CA ASP A 269 28.58 32.30 13.26
C ASP A 269 28.31 31.34 14.42
N VAL A 270 29.23 30.43 14.66
CA VAL A 270 29.11 29.34 15.65
C VAL A 270 28.83 29.85 17.07
N GLU A 271 29.37 31.05 17.42
CA GLU A 271 29.18 31.61 18.76
C GLU A 271 27.75 32.17 18.99
N ALA A 272 27.02 32.52 17.92
CA ALA A 272 25.68 33.07 18.00
C ALA A 272 24.56 32.02 17.88
N ILE A 273 24.91 30.74 17.62
CA ILE A 273 23.95 29.68 17.38
C ILE A 273 23.31 29.20 18.68
N THR A 274 21.99 29.35 18.76
CA THR A 274 21.15 28.72 19.80
C THR A 274 20.03 27.89 19.18
N PRO A 275 19.47 26.90 19.85
CA PRO A 275 18.32 26.15 19.33
C PRO A 275 17.14 27.05 18.92
N GLN A 276 16.92 28.15 19.64
CA GLN A 276 15.83 29.10 19.37
C GLN A 276 16.05 29.90 18.09
N THR A 277 17.32 30.23 17.74
CA THR A 277 17.64 30.94 16.49
C THR A 277 17.60 30.02 15.27
N LEU A 278 17.92 28.74 15.44
CA LEU A 278 17.94 27.75 14.37
C LEU A 278 16.57 27.22 14.02
N ILE A 279 15.77 26.86 15.05
CA ILE A 279 14.51 26.16 14.87
C ILE A 279 13.40 27.17 14.54
N ASN A 280 12.75 26.94 13.38
CA ASN A 280 11.57 27.68 12.96
C ASN A 280 10.39 26.71 12.79
N ILE A 281 9.33 26.89 13.55
CA ILE A 281 8.12 26.05 13.51
C ILE A 281 7.20 26.33 12.32
N ARG A 282 7.39 27.46 11.62
CA ARG A 282 6.52 27.88 10.50
C ARG A 282 6.36 26.83 9.40
N PRO A 283 7.39 26.08 8.95
CA PRO A 283 7.22 25.06 7.93
C PRO A 283 6.29 23.92 8.35
N ILE A 284 6.29 23.54 9.62
CA ILE A 284 5.40 22.50 10.16
C ILE A 284 3.97 23.02 10.20
N THR A 285 3.75 24.20 10.79
CA THR A 285 2.42 24.80 10.87
C THR A 285 1.82 25.07 9.50
N ALA A 286 2.65 25.50 8.53
CA ALA A 286 2.22 25.71 7.15
C ALA A 286 1.78 24.40 6.48
N ALA A 287 2.53 23.29 6.65
CA ALA A 287 2.16 22.00 6.07
C ALA A 287 0.84 21.48 6.64
N ILE A 288 0.63 21.61 7.95
CA ILE A 288 -0.61 21.21 8.60
C ILE A 288 -1.79 22.08 8.16
N LYS A 289 -1.59 23.42 8.08
CA LYS A 289 -2.60 24.36 7.56
C LYS A 289 -3.00 24.02 6.13
N GLU A 290 -2.02 23.76 5.27
CA GLU A 290 -2.23 23.37 3.88
C GLU A 290 -3.07 22.11 3.79
N PHE A 291 -2.78 21.08 4.59
CA PHE A 291 -3.56 19.83 4.61
C PHE A 291 -5.02 20.06 5.01
N PHE A 292 -5.26 20.69 6.16
CA PHE A 292 -6.64 20.90 6.63
C PHE A 292 -7.44 21.89 5.78
N GLY A 293 -6.79 22.87 5.15
CA GLY A 293 -7.44 23.89 4.33
C GLY A 293 -7.71 23.47 2.89
N THR A 294 -6.79 22.74 2.25
CA THR A 294 -6.81 22.51 0.79
C THR A 294 -6.87 21.05 0.38
N SER A 295 -6.61 20.10 1.29
CA SER A 295 -6.67 18.67 0.95
C SER A 295 -8.09 18.21 0.63
N GLN A 296 -8.23 17.40 -0.42
CA GLN A 296 -9.50 16.73 -0.77
C GLN A 296 -9.99 15.78 0.32
N LEU A 297 -9.11 15.32 1.20
CA LEU A 297 -9.44 14.38 2.28
C LEU A 297 -9.93 15.10 3.56
N SER A 298 -9.66 16.40 3.70
CA SER A 298 -10.21 17.22 4.76
C SER A 298 -11.49 17.90 4.29
N GLN A 299 -12.64 17.38 4.74
CA GLN A 299 -13.95 17.79 4.27
C GLN A 299 -14.77 18.44 5.39
N PHE A 300 -15.68 19.35 5.05
CA PHE A 300 -16.70 19.82 5.96
C PHE A 300 -17.52 18.63 6.46
N MET A 301 -17.76 18.56 7.76
CA MET A 301 -18.59 17.51 8.33
C MET A 301 -20.02 17.65 7.87
N ASP A 302 -20.57 16.54 7.38
CA ASP A 302 -22.00 16.45 7.08
C ASP A 302 -22.78 16.34 8.41
N GLN A 303 -23.64 17.31 8.70
CA GLN A 303 -24.36 17.48 9.96
C GLN A 303 -25.87 17.48 9.82
N THR A 304 -26.40 16.93 8.73
CA THR A 304 -27.85 16.88 8.47
C THR A 304 -28.58 16.12 9.60
N ASN A 305 -28.00 15.00 10.03
CA ASN A 305 -28.43 14.20 11.18
C ASN A 305 -27.24 13.44 11.79
N PRO A 306 -27.37 12.81 12.99
CA PRO A 306 -26.28 12.07 13.60
C PRO A 306 -25.73 10.92 12.76
N ILE A 307 -26.56 10.23 11.96
CA ILE A 307 -26.14 9.12 11.09
C ILE A 307 -25.28 9.67 9.92
N SER A 308 -25.63 10.81 9.34
CA SER A 308 -24.82 11.41 8.26
C SER A 308 -23.42 11.79 8.75
N GLY A 309 -23.29 12.29 9.98
CA GLY A 309 -21.99 12.54 10.60
C GLY A 309 -21.21 11.25 10.86
N LEU A 310 -21.87 10.18 11.29
CA LEU A 310 -21.24 8.88 11.52
C LEU A 310 -20.76 8.25 10.22
N THR A 311 -21.58 8.23 9.18
CA THR A 311 -21.22 7.69 7.86
C THR A 311 -20.12 8.48 7.21
N HIS A 312 -20.08 9.81 7.37
CA HIS A 312 -18.99 10.65 6.87
C HIS A 312 -17.62 10.25 7.47
N LYS A 313 -17.57 9.95 8.78
CA LYS A 313 -16.36 9.48 9.45
C LYS A 313 -15.90 8.08 9.00
N ARG A 314 -16.84 7.26 8.53
CA ARG A 314 -16.60 5.90 8.03
C ARG A 314 -16.41 5.84 6.51
N ARG A 315 -16.39 7.00 5.85
CA ARG A 315 -16.18 7.09 4.40
C ARG A 315 -14.77 6.70 4.01
N LEU A 316 -14.63 6.02 2.88
CA LEU A 316 -13.38 5.59 2.27
C LEU A 316 -13.25 6.27 0.90
N SER A 317 -12.13 6.95 0.66
CA SER A 317 -11.87 7.63 -0.61
C SER A 317 -10.64 7.04 -1.30
N ALA A 318 -10.77 6.63 -2.55
CA ALA A 318 -9.63 6.25 -3.38
C ALA A 318 -8.91 7.47 -3.99
N LEU A 319 -9.48 8.67 -3.86
CA LEU A 319 -8.96 9.92 -4.40
C LEU A 319 -7.94 10.58 -3.46
N GLY A 320 -7.28 11.63 -3.95
CA GLY A 320 -6.40 12.45 -3.15
C GLY A 320 -4.91 12.22 -3.40
N PRO A 321 -4.02 12.90 -2.68
CA PRO A 321 -2.57 12.80 -2.86
C PRO A 321 -2.06 11.36 -2.65
N GLY A 322 -1.37 10.81 -3.66
CA GLY A 322 -0.88 9.43 -3.63
C GLY A 322 -1.96 8.36 -3.88
N GLY A 323 -3.19 8.76 -4.19
CA GLY A 323 -4.29 7.91 -4.64
C GLY A 323 -4.57 8.05 -6.15
N LEU A 324 -5.79 7.68 -6.55
CA LEU A 324 -6.24 7.74 -7.93
C LEU A 324 -6.72 9.14 -8.33
N SER A 325 -6.64 9.47 -9.61
CA SER A 325 -7.35 10.61 -10.19
C SER A 325 -8.61 10.13 -10.89
N ARG A 326 -9.66 10.95 -10.88
CA ARG A 326 -10.97 10.61 -11.52
C ARG A 326 -10.83 10.21 -12.97
N ASP A 327 -10.02 10.96 -13.73
CA ASP A 327 -9.86 10.79 -15.18
C ASP A 327 -9.04 9.56 -15.56
N ARG A 328 -8.20 9.07 -14.63
CA ARG A 328 -7.33 7.90 -14.83
C ARG A 328 -7.88 6.61 -14.23
N ALA A 329 -8.97 6.71 -13.46
CA ALA A 329 -9.62 5.55 -12.87
C ALA A 329 -10.48 4.84 -13.92
N GLY A 330 -10.07 3.65 -14.35
CA GLY A 330 -10.83 2.77 -15.25
C GLY A 330 -12.09 2.20 -14.59
N PHE A 331 -12.81 1.37 -15.33
CA PHE A 331 -14.00 0.68 -14.82
C PHE A 331 -13.66 -0.35 -13.74
N GLU A 332 -12.55 -1.08 -13.90
CA GLU A 332 -12.11 -2.14 -12.98
C GLU A 332 -12.02 -1.66 -11.52
N VAL A 333 -11.41 -0.47 -11.31
CA VAL A 333 -11.25 0.10 -9.96
C VAL A 333 -12.59 0.58 -9.36
N ARG A 334 -13.61 0.82 -10.19
CA ARG A 334 -14.92 1.32 -9.78
C ARG A 334 -15.92 0.20 -9.51
N ASP A 335 -15.64 -1.00 -10.02
CA ASP A 335 -16.50 -2.17 -9.84
C ASP A 335 -16.45 -2.71 -8.41
N VAL A 336 -17.47 -3.48 -8.07
CA VAL A 336 -17.51 -4.20 -6.80
C VAL A 336 -16.71 -5.49 -6.92
N HIS A 337 -15.64 -5.59 -6.15
CA HIS A 337 -14.81 -6.79 -6.09
C HIS A 337 -15.34 -7.77 -5.03
N PRO A 338 -15.23 -9.11 -5.20
CA PRO A 338 -15.66 -10.08 -4.18
C PRO A 338 -15.05 -9.86 -2.79
N SER A 339 -13.79 -9.42 -2.71
CA SER A 339 -13.12 -9.08 -1.44
C SER A 339 -13.71 -7.87 -0.69
N HIS A 340 -14.65 -7.15 -1.31
CA HIS A 340 -15.38 -6.05 -0.63
C HIS A 340 -16.38 -6.58 0.40
N TYR A 341 -16.76 -7.87 0.31
CA TYR A 341 -17.71 -8.47 1.22
C TYR A 341 -17.30 -8.27 2.69
N GLY A 342 -18.21 -7.74 3.49
CA GLY A 342 -17.96 -7.44 4.90
C GLY A 342 -16.95 -6.33 5.19
N ARG A 343 -16.34 -5.69 4.17
CA ARG A 343 -15.32 -4.63 4.29
C ARG A 343 -15.78 -3.29 3.79
N MET A 344 -16.31 -3.25 2.58
CA MET A 344 -16.80 -2.03 1.95
C MET A 344 -18.22 -2.26 1.43
N CYS A 345 -19.15 -1.36 1.76
CA CYS A 345 -20.53 -1.46 1.33
C CYS A 345 -20.63 -1.34 -0.21
N PRO A 346 -21.24 -2.32 -0.90
CA PRO A 346 -21.38 -2.28 -2.35
C PRO A 346 -22.45 -1.30 -2.84
N ILE A 347 -23.33 -0.83 -1.96
CA ILE A 347 -24.51 -0.01 -2.28
C ILE A 347 -24.23 1.47 -2.07
N GLU A 348 -23.55 1.82 -0.96
CA GLU A 348 -23.32 3.22 -0.59
C GLU A 348 -22.11 3.79 -1.33
N THR A 349 -22.36 4.33 -2.52
CA THR A 349 -21.38 5.04 -3.36
C THR A 349 -22.06 6.23 -4.05
N PRO A 350 -21.35 7.34 -4.32
CA PRO A 350 -21.91 8.46 -5.06
C PRO A 350 -22.33 8.07 -6.49
N GLU A 351 -23.31 8.76 -7.03
CA GLU A 351 -23.63 8.75 -8.44
C GLU A 351 -22.76 9.75 -9.21
N GLY A 352 -22.42 9.45 -10.47
CA GLY A 352 -21.64 10.33 -11.34
C GLY A 352 -20.13 10.07 -11.33
N PRO A 353 -19.26 11.10 -11.47
CA PRO A 353 -17.83 10.93 -11.73
C PRO A 353 -17.05 10.20 -10.63
N ASN A 354 -17.56 10.17 -9.41
CA ASN A 354 -16.93 9.54 -8.25
C ASN A 354 -17.46 8.13 -7.94
N ILE A 355 -18.31 7.55 -8.80
CA ILE A 355 -18.86 6.21 -8.59
C ILE A 355 -17.74 5.19 -8.39
N GLY A 356 -17.87 4.33 -7.40
CA GLY A 356 -16.88 3.31 -7.07
C GLY A 356 -15.56 3.81 -6.45
N LEU A 357 -15.27 5.12 -6.49
CA LEU A 357 -14.05 5.71 -5.92
C LEU A 357 -14.23 6.20 -4.48
N ILE A 358 -15.46 6.43 -4.09
CA ILE A 358 -15.84 6.79 -2.72
C ILE A 358 -16.84 5.75 -2.25
N GLY A 359 -16.57 5.14 -1.12
CA GLY A 359 -17.44 4.14 -0.50
C GLY A 359 -17.50 4.32 1.00
N SER A 360 -18.15 3.41 1.68
CA SER A 360 -18.29 3.41 3.12
C SER A 360 -17.83 2.08 3.72
N LEU A 361 -17.19 2.15 4.88
CA LEU A 361 -16.77 0.97 5.63
C LEU A 361 -18.01 0.17 6.07
N ALA A 362 -17.99 -1.14 5.87
CA ALA A 362 -19.07 -2.03 6.30
C ALA A 362 -19.25 -2.01 7.82
N THR A 363 -20.45 -2.38 8.29
CA THR A 363 -20.88 -2.22 9.70
C THR A 363 -19.93 -2.89 10.68
N TYR A 364 -19.53 -4.14 10.42
CA TYR A 364 -18.68 -4.94 11.33
C TYR A 364 -17.20 -4.91 10.98
N ALA A 365 -16.81 -4.22 9.90
CA ALA A 365 -15.43 -4.13 9.46
C ALA A 365 -14.55 -3.41 10.48
N ARG A 366 -13.33 -3.90 10.65
CA ARG A 366 -12.28 -3.30 11.47
C ARG A 366 -11.03 -3.06 10.63
N ILE A 367 -10.17 -2.19 11.11
CA ILE A 367 -8.90 -1.86 10.45
C ILE A 367 -7.76 -2.41 11.29
N THR A 368 -6.91 -3.23 10.69
CA THR A 368 -5.70 -3.77 11.33
C THR A 368 -4.65 -2.68 11.55
N PRO A 369 -3.65 -2.88 12.43
CA PRO A 369 -2.54 -1.94 12.60
C PRO A 369 -1.76 -1.67 11.32
N PHE A 370 -1.81 -2.58 10.32
CA PHE A 370 -1.21 -2.41 9.01
C PHE A 370 -2.10 -1.65 8.01
N GLY A 371 -3.35 -1.34 8.39
CA GLY A 371 -4.30 -0.63 7.54
C GLY A 371 -5.16 -1.53 6.64
N PHE A 372 -5.05 -2.86 6.73
CA PHE A 372 -5.95 -3.77 6.02
C PHE A 372 -7.30 -3.85 6.72
N VAL A 373 -8.33 -4.13 5.95
CA VAL A 373 -9.69 -4.25 6.48
C VAL A 373 -9.97 -5.72 6.75
N GLU A 374 -10.39 -6.02 7.97
CA GLU A 374 -10.81 -7.33 8.43
C GLU A 374 -12.31 -7.38 8.73
N THR A 375 -12.90 -8.56 8.60
CA THR A 375 -14.32 -8.78 8.87
C THR A 375 -14.49 -10.03 9.74
N PRO A 376 -15.52 -10.07 10.63
CA PRO A 376 -15.70 -11.18 11.56
C PRO A 376 -16.39 -12.37 10.89
N TYR A 377 -15.96 -13.57 11.29
CA TYR A 377 -16.55 -14.86 10.92
C TYR A 377 -16.68 -15.75 12.14
N ARG A 378 -17.71 -16.58 12.19
CA ARG A 378 -17.87 -17.64 13.20
C ARG A 378 -17.09 -18.87 12.77
N LYS A 379 -16.26 -19.38 13.64
CA LYS A 379 -15.50 -20.60 13.38
C LYS A 379 -16.40 -21.83 13.36
N VAL A 380 -16.23 -22.69 12.36
CA VAL A 380 -16.94 -23.97 12.22
C VAL A 380 -15.95 -25.10 12.49
N VAL A 381 -16.37 -26.10 13.22
CA VAL A 381 -15.58 -27.30 13.51
C VAL A 381 -16.44 -28.54 13.23
N LYS A 382 -16.09 -29.31 12.22
CA LYS A 382 -16.82 -30.55 11.81
C LYS A 382 -18.33 -30.33 11.65
N GLY A 383 -18.69 -29.27 10.92
CA GLY A 383 -20.09 -28.92 10.65
C GLY A 383 -20.86 -28.30 11.82
N LYS A 384 -20.19 -28.00 12.95
CA LYS A 384 -20.75 -27.28 14.08
C LYS A 384 -20.24 -25.85 14.13
N VAL A 385 -21.17 -24.90 14.12
CA VAL A 385 -20.87 -23.47 14.27
C VAL A 385 -20.58 -23.16 15.75
N THR A 386 -19.41 -22.58 16.02
CA THR A 386 -19.00 -22.21 17.38
C THR A 386 -19.32 -20.74 17.69
N ASP A 387 -19.28 -20.36 18.96
CA ASP A 387 -19.40 -18.97 19.39
C ASP A 387 -18.11 -18.17 19.24
N GLN A 388 -17.02 -18.83 18.81
CA GLN A 388 -15.75 -18.15 18.53
C GLN A 388 -15.88 -17.34 17.26
N VAL A 389 -15.54 -16.05 17.37
CA VAL A 389 -15.53 -15.10 16.24
C VAL A 389 -14.09 -14.68 15.98
N ASP A 390 -13.61 -15.02 14.79
CA ASP A 390 -12.30 -14.64 14.30
C ASP A 390 -12.44 -13.52 13.27
N TYR A 391 -11.51 -12.55 13.28
CA TYR A 391 -11.45 -11.48 12.28
C TYR A 391 -10.42 -11.86 11.23
N LEU A 392 -10.85 -11.95 9.96
CA LEU A 392 -10.01 -12.34 8.84
C LEU A 392 -9.79 -11.16 7.89
N THR A 393 -8.54 -11.00 7.44
CA THR A 393 -8.21 -10.15 6.30
C THR A 393 -8.64 -10.83 5.00
N ALA A 394 -8.67 -10.09 3.89
CA ALA A 394 -9.09 -10.66 2.60
C ALA A 394 -8.15 -11.78 2.10
N ASP A 395 -6.85 -11.65 2.37
CA ASP A 395 -5.87 -12.68 2.02
C ASP A 395 -6.05 -13.98 2.82
N GLU A 396 -6.47 -13.86 4.09
CA GLU A 396 -6.75 -15.02 4.95
C GLU A 396 -8.10 -15.67 4.60
N GLU A 397 -9.08 -14.82 4.25
CA GLU A 397 -10.40 -15.28 3.80
C GLU A 397 -10.31 -16.20 2.58
N ASP A 398 -9.42 -15.89 1.63
CA ASP A 398 -9.20 -16.68 0.41
C ASP A 398 -8.68 -18.10 0.67
N GLU A 399 -8.10 -18.34 1.85
CA GLU A 399 -7.60 -19.66 2.25
C GLU A 399 -8.70 -20.57 2.86
N HIS A 400 -9.90 -20.01 3.13
CA HIS A 400 -10.96 -20.68 3.86
C HIS A 400 -12.27 -20.79 3.07
N ILE A 401 -13.08 -21.75 3.48
CA ILE A 401 -14.41 -22.02 2.93
C ILE A 401 -15.45 -21.44 3.89
N ILE A 402 -16.26 -20.48 3.40
CA ILE A 402 -17.13 -19.68 4.24
C ILE A 402 -18.60 -19.91 3.87
N ALA A 403 -19.40 -20.38 4.84
CA ALA A 403 -20.85 -20.53 4.70
C ALA A 403 -21.56 -19.20 4.87
N GLN A 404 -22.69 -19.04 4.19
CA GLN A 404 -23.53 -17.85 4.30
C GLN A 404 -24.28 -17.81 5.65
N ALA A 405 -24.57 -16.59 6.13
CA ALA A 405 -25.27 -16.38 7.41
C ALA A 405 -26.72 -16.94 7.46
N ASN A 406 -27.33 -17.17 6.29
CA ASN A 406 -28.68 -17.69 6.16
C ASN A 406 -28.77 -19.24 6.12
N ALA A 407 -27.62 -19.92 6.20
CA ALA A 407 -27.60 -21.39 6.24
C ALA A 407 -28.39 -21.89 7.47
N PRO A 408 -29.33 -22.83 7.28
CA PRO A 408 -30.17 -23.33 8.39
C PRO A 408 -29.30 -24.09 9.38
N LEU A 409 -29.49 -23.79 10.66
CA LEU A 409 -28.83 -24.46 11.79
C LEU A 409 -29.83 -25.21 12.63
N THR A 410 -29.39 -26.34 13.21
CA THR A 410 -30.15 -27.09 14.24
C THR A 410 -30.02 -26.38 15.60
N GLU A 411 -30.82 -26.83 16.60
CA GLU A 411 -30.74 -26.31 17.98
C GLU A 411 -29.35 -26.45 18.61
N ASP A 412 -28.56 -27.45 18.16
CA ASP A 412 -27.19 -27.72 18.61
C ASP A 412 -26.11 -26.93 17.82
N ASN A 413 -26.51 -25.98 16.99
CA ASN A 413 -25.64 -25.19 16.09
C ASN A 413 -24.91 -26.04 15.02
N HIS A 414 -25.44 -27.20 14.63
CA HIS A 414 -24.99 -27.91 13.43
C HIS A 414 -25.73 -27.44 12.18
N PHE A 415 -25.10 -27.51 11.02
CA PHE A 415 -25.82 -27.29 9.77
C PHE A 415 -26.94 -28.34 9.62
N ALA A 416 -28.16 -27.88 9.32
CA ALA A 416 -29.30 -28.75 9.16
C ALA A 416 -29.26 -29.56 7.84
N GLU A 417 -28.55 -29.05 6.85
CA GLU A 417 -28.41 -29.67 5.53
C GLU A 417 -27.04 -30.33 5.39
N ALA A 418 -26.99 -31.48 4.70
CA ALA A 418 -25.76 -32.22 4.44
C ALA A 418 -24.80 -31.44 3.51
N ARG A 419 -25.34 -30.56 2.65
CA ARG A 419 -24.58 -29.69 1.76
C ARG A 419 -24.99 -28.24 1.97
N VAL A 420 -24.01 -27.36 2.16
CA VAL A 420 -24.21 -25.96 2.50
C VAL A 420 -23.68 -25.09 1.35
N LEU A 421 -24.39 -23.99 1.09
CA LEU A 421 -23.96 -22.97 0.14
C LEU A 421 -22.80 -22.18 0.75
N VAL A 422 -21.66 -22.20 0.09
CA VAL A 422 -20.44 -21.55 0.56
C VAL A 422 -19.86 -20.61 -0.48
N ARG A 423 -19.03 -19.72 0.00
CA ARG A 423 -18.20 -18.82 -0.80
C ARG A 423 -16.73 -19.27 -0.68
N ARG A 424 -16.07 -19.36 -1.84
CA ARG A 424 -14.63 -19.61 -1.95
C ARG A 424 -13.89 -18.40 -2.52
N ARG A 425 -12.57 -18.54 -2.66
CA ARG A 425 -11.68 -17.57 -3.29
C ARG A 425 -12.28 -17.03 -4.61
N GLY A 426 -12.17 -15.71 -4.81
CA GLY A 426 -12.73 -15.06 -6.00
C GLY A 426 -14.24 -14.89 -6.01
N GLY A 427 -14.94 -15.22 -4.90
CA GLY A 427 -16.40 -15.10 -4.80
C GLY A 427 -17.18 -16.22 -5.47
N GLU A 428 -16.52 -17.31 -5.86
CA GLU A 428 -17.20 -18.50 -6.40
C GLU A 428 -18.12 -19.10 -5.34
N VAL A 429 -19.35 -19.43 -5.76
CA VAL A 429 -20.39 -19.96 -4.88
C VAL A 429 -20.72 -21.39 -5.29
N GLU A 430 -20.59 -22.32 -4.35
CA GLU A 430 -20.88 -23.72 -4.58
C GLU A 430 -21.51 -24.41 -3.36
N TYR A 431 -22.08 -25.60 -3.57
CA TYR A 431 -22.60 -26.46 -2.51
C TYR A 431 -21.55 -27.51 -2.15
N ILE A 432 -21.08 -27.49 -0.89
CA ILE A 432 -20.13 -28.49 -0.37
C ILE A 432 -20.66 -29.20 0.87
N PRO A 433 -20.07 -30.34 1.27
CA PRO A 433 -20.41 -31.01 2.52
C PRO A 433 -20.21 -30.06 3.73
N ALA A 434 -21.12 -30.10 4.69
CA ALA A 434 -21.09 -29.28 5.88
C ALA A 434 -19.82 -29.47 6.73
N GLU A 435 -19.17 -30.62 6.64
CA GLU A 435 -17.94 -30.96 7.39
C GLU A 435 -16.70 -30.22 6.88
N GLU A 436 -16.71 -29.77 5.61
CA GLU A 436 -15.60 -29.08 4.95
C GLU A 436 -15.64 -27.56 5.16
N VAL A 437 -16.68 -27.04 5.82
CA VAL A 437 -16.84 -25.60 6.08
C VAL A 437 -15.93 -25.17 7.21
N ASP A 438 -15.11 -24.13 6.99
CA ASP A 438 -14.19 -23.59 7.99
C ASP A 438 -14.83 -22.49 8.83
N TYR A 439 -15.59 -21.61 8.19
CA TYR A 439 -16.22 -20.43 8.80
C TYR A 439 -17.64 -20.19 8.29
N MET A 440 -18.38 -19.41 9.04
CA MET A 440 -19.72 -18.94 8.68
C MET A 440 -19.82 -17.43 8.90
N ASP A 441 -20.52 -16.73 8.02
CA ASP A 441 -20.83 -15.32 8.18
C ASP A 441 -21.58 -15.06 9.51
N VAL A 442 -21.25 -13.95 10.19
CA VAL A 442 -21.90 -13.59 11.46
C VAL A 442 -23.33 -13.11 11.21
N SER A 443 -23.53 -12.27 10.21
CA SER A 443 -24.84 -11.69 9.87
C SER A 443 -24.85 -11.15 8.44
N PRO A 444 -25.99 -11.19 7.72
CA PRO A 444 -26.11 -10.54 6.41
C PRO A 444 -25.84 -9.02 6.46
N ARG A 445 -26.05 -8.38 7.63
CA ARG A 445 -25.80 -6.95 7.84
C ARG A 445 -24.31 -6.58 7.78
N GLN A 446 -23.40 -7.55 7.92
CA GLN A 446 -21.96 -7.27 7.83
C GLN A 446 -21.53 -6.81 6.43
N MET A 447 -22.30 -7.11 5.39
CA MET A 447 -22.01 -6.72 4.02
C MET A 447 -22.24 -5.23 3.77
N VAL A 448 -23.16 -4.59 4.50
CA VAL A 448 -23.62 -3.21 4.23
C VAL A 448 -23.07 -2.21 5.24
N SER A 449 -23.14 -0.93 4.90
CA SER A 449 -22.76 0.17 5.79
C SER A 449 -23.79 0.41 6.92
N VAL A 450 -23.43 1.24 7.90
CA VAL A 450 -24.31 1.58 9.01
C VAL A 450 -25.61 2.25 8.54
N ALA A 451 -25.53 3.13 7.52
CA ALA A 451 -26.71 3.83 7.01
C ALA A 451 -27.66 2.90 6.27
N THR A 452 -27.14 1.93 5.54
CA THR A 452 -27.94 0.95 4.78
C THR A 452 -28.42 -0.21 5.65
N ALA A 453 -27.74 -0.52 6.75
CA ALA A 453 -28.15 -1.55 7.69
C ALA A 453 -29.34 -1.15 8.55
#